data_ba89cb48460349f8f47a07f71de8d460
#
_entry.id   ba89cb48460349f8f47a07f71de8d460
#
_cell.length_a   1.000
_cell.length_b   1.000
_cell.length_c   1.000
_cell.angle_alpha   90.00
_cell.angle_beta   90.00
_cell.angle_gamma   90.00
#
_symmetry.space_group_name_H-M   'P 1'
#
loop_
_entity.id
_entity.type
_entity.pdbx_description
1 polymer ?
#
loop_
_entity_poly.entity_id
_entity_poly.type
_entity_poly.pdbx_seq_one_letter_code
_entity_poly.pdbx_strand_id
1 'polypeptide(L)'
;MSIFTGKTLMITGGTGSFGNAVLNRFLKTDIAEIRIFSRDEKKQDDMRHEYQIKYPDVAHKIKFFIGDVRSLQSCRNAMPGVDYIFHAAALKQVPSCEFFPMEAVKTNVIGTDNVLTAAIEAKVGAVICLSTDKAAYPINAMGITKAIEEKIAVAKSRYSGDTKICCTRYGNVMCSRGSVIPLWIEQIRNGNPITLTEPKMTRFIMSLEEAVDLVLFAFEHGQNGDILVQK
;
A
#
# COMPACT_ATOMS: atom_id res chain seq x y z
N MET A 1 -22.49 -12.06 5.59
CA MET A 1 -21.92 -11.56 4.30
C MET A 1 -20.67 -10.75 4.63
N SER A 2 -19.63 -10.84 3.80
CA SER A 2 -18.43 -9.99 3.95
C SER A 2 -18.80 -8.53 3.69
N ILE A 3 -18.13 -7.59 4.38
CA ILE A 3 -18.30 -6.14 4.14
C ILE A 3 -17.90 -5.74 2.70
N PHE A 4 -17.19 -6.63 2.01
CA PHE A 4 -16.68 -6.39 0.65
C PHE A 4 -17.59 -6.93 -0.46
N THR A 5 -18.66 -7.65 -0.13
CA THR A 5 -19.58 -8.23 -1.12
C THR A 5 -20.20 -7.14 -2.01
N GLY A 6 -19.99 -7.24 -3.31
CA GLY A 6 -20.50 -6.29 -4.30
C GLY A 6 -19.84 -4.91 -4.28
N LYS A 7 -18.69 -4.73 -3.58
CA LYS A 7 -17.99 -3.47 -3.37
C LYS A 7 -16.84 -3.26 -4.36
N THR A 8 -16.40 -2.03 -4.47
CA THR A 8 -15.22 -1.61 -5.26
C THR A 8 -14.07 -1.24 -4.33
N LEU A 9 -12.94 -1.95 -4.45
CA LEU A 9 -11.68 -1.65 -3.75
C LEU A 9 -10.70 -0.98 -4.70
N MET A 10 -10.18 0.19 -4.36
CA MET A 10 -9.02 0.77 -5.04
C MET A 10 -7.73 0.49 -4.30
N ILE A 11 -6.70 0.07 -5.02
CA ILE A 11 -5.36 -0.17 -4.51
C ILE A 11 -4.40 0.81 -5.17
N THR A 12 -3.95 1.83 -4.44
CA THR A 12 -2.89 2.71 -4.95
C THR A 12 -1.54 2.04 -4.80
N GLY A 13 -0.67 2.20 -5.79
CA GLY A 13 0.58 1.42 -5.82
C GLY A 13 0.35 -0.08 -6.03
N GLY A 14 -0.80 -0.45 -6.59
CA GLY A 14 -1.25 -1.83 -6.77
C GLY A 14 -0.33 -2.73 -7.60
N THR A 15 0.56 -2.17 -8.41
CA THR A 15 1.59 -2.92 -9.17
C THR A 15 2.81 -3.33 -8.32
N GLY A 16 2.87 -2.93 -7.05
CA GLY A 16 3.91 -3.34 -6.09
C GLY A 16 3.61 -4.71 -5.46
N SER A 17 4.61 -5.30 -4.78
CA SER A 17 4.45 -6.63 -4.15
C SER A 17 3.28 -6.68 -3.16
N PHE A 18 3.13 -5.66 -2.32
CA PHE A 18 2.04 -5.61 -1.35
C PHE A 18 0.68 -5.41 -2.02
N GLY A 19 0.59 -4.49 -2.99
CA GLY A 19 -0.64 -4.29 -3.75
C GLY A 19 -1.09 -5.54 -4.50
N ASN A 20 -0.16 -6.32 -5.07
CA ASN A 20 -0.44 -7.61 -5.68
C ASN A 20 -0.96 -8.65 -4.66
N ALA A 21 -0.41 -8.69 -3.44
CA ALA A 21 -0.88 -9.60 -2.42
C ALA A 21 -2.31 -9.28 -1.98
N VAL A 22 -2.62 -8.00 -1.78
CA VAL A 22 -3.98 -7.54 -1.48
C VAL A 22 -4.92 -7.87 -2.64
N LEU A 23 -4.54 -7.59 -3.89
CA LEU A 23 -5.32 -7.96 -5.06
C LEU A 23 -5.63 -9.46 -5.08
N ASN A 24 -4.61 -10.32 -4.90
CA ASN A 24 -4.80 -11.78 -4.92
C ASN A 24 -5.74 -12.28 -3.82
N ARG A 25 -5.70 -11.65 -2.64
CA ARG A 25 -6.61 -11.97 -1.53
C ARG A 25 -8.05 -11.64 -1.86
N PHE A 26 -8.29 -10.44 -2.41
CA PHE A 26 -9.64 -9.97 -2.73
C PHE A 26 -10.21 -10.55 -4.02
N LEU A 27 -9.39 -10.89 -5.00
CA LEU A 27 -9.83 -11.40 -6.31
C LEU A 27 -10.69 -12.66 -6.20
N LYS A 28 -10.47 -13.48 -5.15
CA LYS A 28 -11.19 -14.73 -4.87
C LYS A 28 -12.43 -14.52 -4.01
N THR A 29 -12.77 -13.29 -3.65
CA THR A 29 -13.97 -12.96 -2.85
C THR A 29 -15.13 -12.50 -3.74
N ASP A 30 -16.26 -12.17 -3.10
CA ASP A 30 -17.45 -11.62 -3.76
C ASP A 30 -17.32 -10.13 -4.11
N ILE A 31 -16.12 -9.60 -4.10
CA ILE A 31 -15.86 -8.19 -4.50
C ILE A 31 -16.28 -7.98 -5.95
N ALA A 32 -16.89 -6.85 -6.26
CA ALA A 32 -17.36 -6.57 -7.62
C ALA A 32 -16.23 -6.05 -8.51
N GLU A 33 -15.39 -5.16 -7.97
CA GLU A 33 -14.33 -4.50 -8.75
C GLU A 33 -13.09 -4.24 -7.89
N ILE A 34 -11.91 -4.39 -8.49
CA ILE A 34 -10.63 -3.99 -7.89
C ILE A 34 -9.92 -3.04 -8.86
N ARG A 35 -9.72 -1.79 -8.43
CA ARG A 35 -8.99 -0.76 -9.20
C ARG A 35 -7.53 -0.73 -8.82
N ILE A 36 -6.67 -0.95 -9.79
CA ILE A 36 -5.22 -0.79 -9.66
C ILE A 36 -4.85 0.61 -10.12
N PHE A 37 -4.49 1.48 -9.17
CA PHE A 37 -4.08 2.85 -9.46
C PHE A 37 -2.56 2.98 -9.34
N SER A 38 -1.89 3.28 -10.44
CA SER A 38 -0.42 3.35 -10.53
C SER A 38 0.02 4.22 -11.70
N ARG A 39 1.23 4.77 -11.61
CA ARG A 39 1.86 5.55 -12.69
C ARG A 39 2.48 4.68 -13.78
N ASP A 40 2.80 3.44 -13.45
CA ASP A 40 3.61 2.55 -14.28
C ASP A 40 2.70 1.76 -15.24
N GLU A 41 2.51 2.31 -16.44
CA GLU A 41 1.72 1.70 -17.52
C GLU A 41 2.22 0.30 -17.87
N LYS A 42 3.56 0.14 -17.99
CA LYS A 42 4.15 -1.15 -18.35
C LYS A 42 3.81 -2.25 -17.35
N LYS A 43 3.95 -1.95 -16.05
CA LYS A 43 3.58 -2.92 -15.01
C LYS A 43 2.08 -3.21 -14.96
N GLN A 44 1.24 -2.22 -15.26
CA GLN A 44 -0.21 -2.46 -15.37
C GLN A 44 -0.54 -3.37 -16.55
N ASP A 45 0.13 -3.19 -17.68
CA ASP A 45 -0.08 -4.01 -18.87
C ASP A 45 0.41 -5.45 -18.64
N ASP A 46 1.61 -5.63 -18.08
CA ASP A 46 2.13 -6.94 -17.70
C ASP A 46 1.17 -7.67 -16.74
N MET A 47 0.69 -6.94 -15.74
CA MET A 47 -0.25 -7.45 -14.74
C MET A 47 -1.59 -7.85 -15.38
N ARG A 48 -2.10 -7.06 -16.33
CA ARG A 48 -3.33 -7.38 -17.08
C ARG A 48 -3.17 -8.72 -17.82
N HIS A 49 -2.10 -8.89 -18.57
CA HIS A 49 -1.83 -10.13 -19.31
C HIS A 49 -1.65 -11.33 -18.36
N GLU A 50 -0.85 -11.16 -17.30
CA GLU A 50 -0.64 -12.23 -16.31
C GLU A 50 -1.96 -12.69 -15.69
N TYR A 51 -2.80 -11.77 -15.23
CA TYR A 51 -4.04 -12.12 -14.56
C TYR A 51 -5.10 -12.69 -15.50
N GLN A 52 -5.15 -12.25 -16.76
CA GLN A 52 -6.01 -12.84 -17.79
C GLN A 52 -5.66 -14.32 -18.07
N ILE A 53 -4.39 -14.66 -18.05
CA ILE A 53 -3.93 -16.04 -18.23
C ILE A 53 -4.17 -16.88 -16.97
N LYS A 54 -3.82 -16.34 -15.81
CA LYS A 54 -3.81 -17.08 -14.54
C LYS A 54 -5.19 -17.23 -13.92
N TYR A 55 -6.07 -16.25 -14.11
CA TYR A 55 -7.38 -16.17 -13.48
C TYR A 55 -8.47 -15.68 -14.47
N PRO A 56 -8.69 -16.38 -15.61
CA PRO A 56 -9.58 -15.91 -16.69
C PRO A 56 -11.00 -15.60 -16.22
N ASP A 57 -11.54 -16.41 -15.30
CA ASP A 57 -12.93 -16.29 -14.82
C ASP A 57 -13.16 -15.02 -14.00
N VAL A 58 -12.15 -14.49 -13.32
CA VAL A 58 -12.29 -13.36 -12.39
C VAL A 58 -11.44 -12.14 -12.77
N ALA A 59 -10.57 -12.26 -13.79
CA ALA A 59 -9.72 -11.14 -14.23
C ALA A 59 -10.53 -9.91 -14.68
N HIS A 60 -11.77 -10.11 -15.13
CA HIS A 60 -12.68 -9.03 -15.52
C HIS A 60 -13.00 -8.04 -14.38
N LYS A 61 -12.85 -8.48 -13.11
CA LYS A 61 -13.03 -7.62 -11.92
C LYS A 61 -11.91 -6.59 -11.77
N ILE A 62 -10.74 -6.82 -12.38
CA ILE A 62 -9.58 -5.92 -12.25
C ILE A 62 -9.69 -4.80 -13.28
N LYS A 63 -9.66 -3.56 -12.81
CA LYS A 63 -9.61 -2.36 -13.63
C LYS A 63 -8.32 -1.61 -13.40
N PHE A 64 -7.68 -1.17 -14.47
CA PHE A 64 -6.40 -0.49 -14.43
C PHE A 64 -6.58 1.00 -14.69
N PHE A 65 -6.10 1.80 -13.74
CA PHE A 65 -6.15 3.26 -13.79
C PHE A 65 -4.73 3.81 -13.78
N ILE A 66 -4.30 4.41 -14.88
CA ILE A 66 -3.03 5.14 -14.94
C ILE A 66 -3.23 6.47 -14.23
N GLY A 67 -2.45 6.72 -13.18
CA GLY A 67 -2.54 7.97 -12.43
C GLY A 67 -1.44 8.10 -11.38
N ASP A 68 -1.30 9.31 -10.87
CA ASP A 68 -0.26 9.69 -9.90
C ASP A 68 -0.91 10.27 -8.64
N VAL A 69 -0.61 9.67 -7.48
CA VAL A 69 -1.08 10.16 -6.17
C VAL A 69 -0.61 11.59 -5.88
N ARG A 70 0.49 12.04 -6.48
CA ARG A 70 1.01 13.40 -6.35
C ARG A 70 0.10 14.46 -7.00
N SER A 71 -0.87 14.04 -7.81
CA SER A 71 -1.87 14.89 -8.45
C SER A 71 -3.24 14.65 -7.84
N LEU A 72 -3.78 15.65 -7.15
CA LEU A 72 -5.13 15.58 -6.58
C LEU A 72 -6.20 15.31 -7.66
N GLN A 73 -6.06 15.95 -8.84
CA GLN A 73 -6.99 15.72 -9.93
C GLN A 73 -6.94 14.28 -10.44
N SER A 74 -5.75 13.67 -10.52
CA SER A 74 -5.60 12.27 -10.89
C SER A 74 -6.30 11.34 -9.88
N CYS A 75 -6.17 11.64 -8.58
CA CYS A 75 -6.89 10.92 -7.54
C CYS A 75 -8.41 11.07 -7.69
N ARG A 76 -8.91 12.31 -7.84
CA ARG A 76 -10.34 12.57 -8.03
C ARG A 76 -10.95 11.83 -9.21
N ASN A 77 -10.23 11.74 -10.34
CA ASN A 77 -10.69 11.03 -11.53
C ASN A 77 -10.87 9.52 -11.33
N ALA A 78 -10.11 8.92 -10.39
CA ALA A 78 -10.17 7.49 -10.11
C ALA A 78 -11.16 7.12 -8.99
N MET A 79 -11.70 8.11 -8.23
CA MET A 79 -12.52 7.87 -7.04
C MET A 79 -14.00 7.51 -7.30
N PRO A 80 -14.70 7.95 -8.36
CA PRO A 80 -16.13 7.72 -8.49
C PRO A 80 -16.50 6.24 -8.36
N GLY A 81 -17.40 5.91 -7.42
CA GLY A 81 -17.87 4.55 -7.16
C GLY A 81 -16.91 3.65 -6.37
N VAL A 82 -15.84 4.19 -5.79
CA VAL A 82 -14.95 3.45 -4.89
C VAL A 82 -15.56 3.39 -3.50
N ASP A 83 -15.67 2.19 -2.94
CA ASP A 83 -16.15 1.97 -1.56
C ASP A 83 -14.99 1.91 -0.55
N TYR A 84 -13.86 1.31 -0.94
CA TYR A 84 -12.69 1.07 -0.08
C TYR A 84 -11.40 1.40 -0.78
N ILE A 85 -10.42 1.91 -0.02
CA ILE A 85 -9.07 2.21 -0.54
C ILE A 85 -8.01 1.55 0.35
N PHE A 86 -7.13 0.79 -0.28
CA PHE A 86 -5.84 0.45 0.30
C PHE A 86 -4.75 1.33 -0.32
N HIS A 87 -4.25 2.28 0.46
CA HIS A 87 -3.25 3.24 0.02
C HIS A 87 -1.83 2.71 0.30
N ALA A 88 -1.20 2.11 -0.73
CA ALA A 88 0.14 1.54 -0.65
C ALA A 88 1.16 2.21 -1.59
N ALA A 89 0.77 3.29 -2.27
CA ALA A 89 1.69 4.06 -3.11
C ALA A 89 2.68 4.85 -2.25
N ALA A 90 3.95 4.47 -2.26
CA ALA A 90 4.99 5.14 -1.49
C ALA A 90 6.38 4.98 -2.12
N LEU A 91 7.30 5.88 -1.80
CA LEU A 91 8.74 5.64 -1.89
C LEU A 91 9.19 4.99 -0.57
N LYS A 92 9.78 3.80 -0.65
CA LYS A 92 10.15 3.00 0.53
C LYS A 92 11.64 2.66 0.66
N GLN A 93 12.42 2.92 -0.37
CA GLN A 93 13.86 2.64 -0.35
C GLN A 93 14.59 3.76 0.40
N VAL A 94 15.22 3.42 1.52
CA VAL A 94 15.91 4.40 2.38
C VAL A 94 16.96 5.19 1.59
N PRO A 95 17.90 4.56 0.84
CA PRO A 95 18.91 5.32 0.10
C PRO A 95 18.28 6.30 -0.91
N SER A 96 17.24 5.88 -1.63
CA SER A 96 16.57 6.74 -2.60
C SER A 96 15.86 7.93 -1.95
N CYS A 97 15.24 7.71 -0.77
CA CYS A 97 14.59 8.79 -0.03
C CYS A 97 15.59 9.78 0.56
N GLU A 98 16.76 9.30 1.01
CA GLU A 98 17.85 10.18 1.46
C GLU A 98 18.41 11.03 0.32
N PHE A 99 18.60 10.42 -0.85
CA PHE A 99 19.11 11.13 -2.02
C PHE A 99 18.11 12.12 -2.62
N PHE A 100 16.81 11.78 -2.59
CA PHE A 100 15.73 12.57 -3.18
C PHE A 100 14.60 12.81 -2.16
N PRO A 101 14.87 13.51 -1.04
CA PRO A 101 13.90 13.66 0.04
C PRO A 101 12.61 14.34 -0.41
N MET A 102 12.69 15.31 -1.33
CA MET A 102 11.49 15.97 -1.86
C MET A 102 10.59 15.03 -2.69
N GLU A 103 11.15 14.03 -3.37
CA GLU A 103 10.33 13.04 -4.05
C GLU A 103 9.63 12.10 -3.05
N ALA A 104 10.28 11.80 -1.91
CA ALA A 104 9.64 11.10 -0.80
C ALA A 104 8.50 11.95 -0.19
N VAL A 105 8.72 13.25 0.06
CA VAL A 105 7.68 14.18 0.53
C VAL A 105 6.51 14.24 -0.45
N LYS A 106 6.77 14.45 -1.74
CA LYS A 106 5.71 14.53 -2.75
C LYS A 106 4.87 13.24 -2.83
N THR A 107 5.50 12.08 -2.67
CA THR A 107 4.80 10.80 -2.80
C THR A 107 4.15 10.37 -1.49
N ASN A 108 4.91 10.33 -0.39
CA ASN A 108 4.44 9.78 0.88
C ASN A 108 3.59 10.78 1.66
N VAL A 109 3.88 12.09 1.55
CA VAL A 109 3.17 13.13 2.31
C VAL A 109 2.04 13.75 1.47
N ILE A 110 2.40 14.45 0.38
CA ILE A 110 1.42 15.12 -0.48
C ILE A 110 0.53 14.10 -1.18
N GLY A 111 1.10 12.95 -1.61
CA GLY A 111 0.33 11.88 -2.24
C GLY A 111 -0.73 11.30 -1.32
N THR A 112 -0.40 11.07 -0.05
CA THR A 112 -1.38 10.63 0.95
C THR A 112 -2.44 11.69 1.21
N ASP A 113 -2.03 12.96 1.36
CA ASP A 113 -2.97 14.07 1.53
C ASP A 113 -3.99 14.14 0.38
N ASN A 114 -3.52 14.00 -0.86
CA ASN A 114 -4.35 14.01 -2.07
C ASN A 114 -5.34 12.83 -2.10
N VAL A 115 -4.85 11.61 -1.81
CA VAL A 115 -5.70 10.40 -1.79
C VAL A 115 -6.79 10.53 -0.73
N LEU A 116 -6.44 10.96 0.48
CA LEU A 116 -7.41 11.14 1.57
C LEU A 116 -8.40 12.27 1.27
N THR A 117 -7.95 13.38 0.69
CA THR A 117 -8.83 14.47 0.28
C THR A 117 -9.86 13.98 -0.76
N ALA A 118 -9.39 13.32 -1.82
CA ALA A 118 -10.27 12.80 -2.87
C ALA A 118 -11.23 11.72 -2.35
N ALA A 119 -10.76 10.88 -1.40
CA ALA A 119 -11.58 9.84 -0.77
C ALA A 119 -12.72 10.45 0.07
N ILE A 120 -12.43 11.47 0.88
CA ILE A 120 -13.42 12.20 1.69
C ILE A 120 -14.45 12.88 0.78
N GLU A 121 -14.00 13.60 -0.26
CA GLU A 121 -14.87 14.25 -1.23
C GLU A 121 -15.81 13.26 -1.93
N ALA A 122 -15.31 12.05 -2.26
CA ALA A 122 -16.08 10.99 -2.91
C ALA A 122 -16.90 10.12 -1.92
N LYS A 123 -16.84 10.40 -0.60
CA LYS A 123 -17.50 9.63 0.46
C LYS A 123 -17.14 8.15 0.46
N VAL A 124 -15.87 7.84 0.25
CA VAL A 124 -15.35 6.48 0.35
C VAL A 124 -15.56 5.94 1.77
N GLY A 125 -16.04 4.71 1.92
CA GLY A 125 -16.38 4.15 3.23
C GLY A 125 -15.17 3.96 4.15
N ALA A 126 -14.04 3.47 3.63
CA ALA A 126 -12.80 3.39 4.42
C ALA A 126 -11.53 3.49 3.57
N VAL A 127 -10.50 4.11 4.15
CA VAL A 127 -9.14 4.20 3.61
C VAL A 127 -8.16 3.63 4.61
N ILE A 128 -7.40 2.61 4.22
CA ILE A 128 -6.30 2.05 5.01
C ILE A 128 -4.98 2.49 4.40
N CYS A 129 -4.19 3.27 5.16
CA CYS A 129 -2.88 3.75 4.75
C CYS A 129 -1.78 2.78 5.20
N LEU A 130 -0.93 2.37 4.28
CA LEU A 130 0.20 1.50 4.56
C LEU A 130 1.34 2.30 5.21
N SER A 131 1.61 2.08 6.48
CA SER A 131 2.74 2.65 7.22
C SER A 131 3.84 1.61 7.52
N THR A 132 4.76 1.91 8.40
CA THR A 132 5.94 1.10 8.72
C THR A 132 6.36 1.27 10.18
N ASP A 133 7.04 0.28 10.75
CA ASP A 133 7.73 0.35 12.03
C ASP A 133 8.72 1.52 12.12
N LYS A 134 9.31 1.91 10.96
CA LYS A 134 10.25 3.03 10.85
C LYS A 134 9.62 4.42 11.03
N ALA A 135 8.29 4.50 11.05
CA ALA A 135 7.56 5.72 11.38
C ALA A 135 7.48 5.97 12.89
N ALA A 136 7.69 4.96 13.74
CA ALA A 136 7.59 5.09 15.20
C ALA A 136 8.74 5.91 15.80
N TYR A 137 9.99 5.64 15.36
CA TYR A 137 11.19 6.41 15.72
C TYR A 137 11.95 6.73 14.42
N PRO A 138 11.51 7.75 13.67
CA PRO A 138 12.04 8.01 12.34
C PRO A 138 13.43 8.62 12.40
N ILE A 139 14.43 7.92 11.86
CA ILE A 139 15.83 8.35 11.79
C ILE A 139 16.31 8.64 10.37
N ASN A 140 15.45 8.45 9.37
CA ASN A 140 15.76 8.66 7.96
C ASN A 140 14.57 9.28 7.21
N ALA A 141 14.83 9.86 6.02
CA ALA A 141 13.83 10.57 5.23
C ALA A 141 12.59 9.71 4.92
N MET A 142 12.78 8.41 4.67
CA MET A 142 11.66 7.50 4.43
C MET A 142 10.79 7.38 5.70
N GLY A 143 11.38 7.08 6.85
CA GLY A 143 10.66 6.98 8.12
C GLY A 143 10.00 8.29 8.52
N ILE A 144 10.69 9.45 8.36
CA ILE A 144 10.14 10.78 8.64
C ILE A 144 8.91 11.06 7.79
N THR A 145 8.98 10.80 6.47
CA THR A 145 7.83 11.04 5.57
C THR A 145 6.65 10.12 5.90
N LYS A 146 6.90 8.88 6.32
CA LYS A 146 5.85 7.94 6.75
C LYS A 146 5.26 8.35 8.11
N ALA A 147 6.05 8.89 9.03
CA ALA A 147 5.54 9.45 10.29
C ALA A 147 4.62 10.67 10.03
N ILE A 148 4.97 11.53 9.08
CA ILE A 148 4.11 12.65 8.67
C ILE A 148 2.83 12.12 8.00
N GLU A 149 2.92 11.09 7.16
CA GLU A 149 1.76 10.42 6.57
C GLU A 149 0.75 9.96 7.64
N GLU A 150 1.20 9.30 8.70
CA GLU A 150 0.34 8.91 9.83
C GLU A 150 -0.31 10.12 10.52
N LYS A 151 0.46 11.20 10.71
CA LYS A 151 -0.10 12.45 11.30
C LYS A 151 -1.17 13.07 10.42
N ILE A 152 -1.01 13.04 9.09
CA ILE A 152 -2.02 13.51 8.13
C ILE A 152 -3.26 12.63 8.20
N ALA A 153 -3.11 11.31 8.22
CA ALA A 153 -4.22 10.37 8.32
C ALA A 153 -5.04 10.62 9.59
N VAL A 154 -4.37 10.72 10.75
CA VAL A 154 -5.02 11.03 12.05
C VAL A 154 -5.62 12.44 12.07
N ALA A 155 -5.00 13.43 11.45
CA ALA A 155 -5.58 14.78 11.38
C ALA A 155 -6.85 14.79 10.52
N LYS A 156 -6.80 14.17 9.32
CA LYS A 156 -7.96 14.11 8.41
C LYS A 156 -9.11 13.27 8.97
N SER A 157 -8.85 12.25 9.77
CA SER A 157 -9.89 11.44 10.37
C SER A 157 -10.84 12.26 11.28
N ARG A 158 -10.39 13.40 11.80
CA ARG A 158 -11.21 14.28 12.68
C ARG A 158 -12.33 14.99 11.93
N TYR A 159 -12.23 15.13 10.61
CA TYR A 159 -13.21 15.83 9.77
C TYR A 159 -13.54 15.05 8.47
N SER A 160 -13.30 13.74 8.48
CA SER A 160 -13.54 12.87 7.32
C SER A 160 -15.02 12.49 7.09
N GLY A 161 -15.94 12.98 7.94
CA GLY A 161 -17.34 12.59 7.88
C GLY A 161 -17.49 11.08 8.09
N ASP A 162 -18.19 10.42 7.15
CA ASP A 162 -18.42 8.97 7.21
C ASP A 162 -17.23 8.13 6.67
N THR A 163 -16.20 8.78 6.14
CA THR A 163 -15.00 8.07 5.64
C THR A 163 -14.10 7.67 6.79
N LYS A 164 -13.99 6.38 7.07
CA LYS A 164 -13.05 5.84 8.05
C LYS A 164 -11.63 5.88 7.51
N ILE A 165 -10.68 6.43 8.28
CA ILE A 165 -9.26 6.51 7.92
C ILE A 165 -8.43 5.85 9.01
N CYS A 166 -7.69 4.79 8.64
CA CYS A 166 -6.78 4.08 9.55
C CYS A 166 -5.39 3.93 8.89
N CYS A 167 -4.39 3.69 9.72
CA CYS A 167 -3.05 3.28 9.28
C CYS A 167 -2.75 1.87 9.78
N THR A 168 -1.92 1.14 9.03
CA THR A 168 -1.36 -0.14 9.46
C THR A 168 0.16 -0.07 9.41
N ARG A 169 0.83 -0.35 10.55
CA ARG A 169 2.28 -0.41 10.66
C ARG A 169 2.78 -1.82 10.45
N TYR A 170 3.77 -1.97 9.62
CA TYR A 170 4.41 -3.24 9.29
C TYR A 170 5.87 -3.23 9.65
N GLY A 171 6.36 -4.39 10.08
CA GLY A 171 7.77 -4.69 10.16
C GLY A 171 8.38 -4.96 8.77
N ASN A 172 9.41 -5.76 8.73
CA ASN A 172 10.03 -6.19 7.48
C ASN A 172 9.24 -7.34 6.86
N VAL A 173 8.49 -7.07 5.80
CA VAL A 173 7.75 -8.10 5.06
C VAL A 173 8.75 -8.96 4.28
N MET A 174 8.78 -10.26 4.59
CA MET A 174 9.67 -11.24 3.97
C MET A 174 9.50 -11.28 2.46
N CYS A 175 10.62 -11.47 1.75
CA CYS A 175 10.65 -11.62 0.29
C CYS A 175 10.01 -10.47 -0.50
N SER A 176 9.77 -9.30 0.11
CA SER A 176 9.30 -8.13 -0.61
C SER A 176 10.39 -7.63 -1.58
N ARG A 177 9.96 -7.07 -2.72
CA ARG A 177 10.88 -6.56 -3.75
C ARG A 177 11.88 -5.56 -3.17
N GLY A 178 13.17 -5.79 -3.45
CA GLY A 178 14.27 -4.96 -2.94
C GLY A 178 14.58 -5.17 -1.45
N SER A 179 14.14 -6.29 -0.87
CA SER A 179 14.51 -6.70 0.50
C SER A 179 15.75 -7.60 0.50
N VAL A 180 16.34 -7.79 1.68
CA VAL A 180 17.60 -8.51 1.87
C VAL A 180 17.51 -10.01 1.51
N ILE A 181 16.36 -10.66 1.75
CA ILE A 181 16.22 -12.10 1.49
C ILE A 181 16.34 -12.43 -0.01
N PRO A 182 15.64 -11.77 -0.95
CA PRO A 182 15.87 -11.93 -2.38
C PRO A 182 17.32 -11.68 -2.79
N LEU A 183 17.99 -10.66 -2.22
CA LEU A 183 19.39 -10.37 -2.48
C LEU A 183 20.30 -11.54 -2.07
N TRP A 184 20.11 -12.10 -0.87
CA TRP A 184 20.88 -13.25 -0.41
C TRP A 184 20.65 -14.50 -1.27
N ILE A 185 19.40 -14.75 -1.69
CA ILE A 185 19.09 -15.87 -2.60
C ILE A 185 19.84 -15.69 -3.94
N GLU A 186 19.88 -14.48 -4.46
CA GLU A 186 20.62 -14.17 -5.71
C GLU A 186 22.12 -14.36 -5.50
N GLN A 187 22.67 -13.87 -4.39
CA GLN A 187 24.10 -14.07 -4.05
C GLN A 187 24.46 -15.55 -3.95
N ILE A 188 23.66 -16.34 -3.25
CA ILE A 188 23.86 -17.80 -3.12
C ILE A 188 23.82 -18.48 -4.50
N ARG A 189 22.82 -18.16 -5.33
CA ARG A 189 22.68 -18.75 -6.67
C ARG A 189 23.86 -18.44 -7.58
N ASN A 190 24.46 -17.27 -7.41
CA ASN A 190 25.61 -16.83 -8.19
C ASN A 190 26.97 -17.24 -7.56
N GLY A 191 26.96 -18.02 -6.47
CA GLY A 191 28.19 -18.43 -5.76
C GLY A 191 28.90 -17.29 -5.04
N ASN A 192 28.21 -16.16 -4.81
CA ASN A 192 28.76 -14.99 -4.13
C ASN A 192 28.56 -15.10 -2.61
N PRO A 193 29.46 -14.51 -1.79
CA PRO A 193 29.27 -14.41 -0.36
C PRO A 193 28.02 -13.63 -0.01
N ILE A 194 27.31 -14.05 1.05
CA ILE A 194 26.19 -13.30 1.63
C ILE A 194 26.71 -12.03 2.29
N THR A 195 26.13 -10.89 1.95
CA THR A 195 26.47 -9.60 2.57
C THR A 195 25.65 -9.35 3.82
N LEU A 196 26.31 -9.11 4.94
CA LEU A 196 25.71 -8.69 6.22
C LEU A 196 26.13 -7.26 6.54
N THR A 197 25.14 -6.39 6.79
CA THR A 197 25.41 -5.00 7.17
C THR A 197 25.90 -4.92 8.62
N GLU A 198 25.21 -5.62 9.54
CA GLU A 198 25.53 -5.67 10.96
C GLU A 198 25.02 -7.01 11.54
N PRO A 199 25.90 -7.89 12.02
CA PRO A 199 25.51 -9.23 12.52
C PRO A 199 24.54 -9.22 13.71
N LYS A 200 24.56 -8.15 14.53
CA LYS A 200 23.69 -8.02 15.71
C LYS A 200 22.35 -7.35 15.42
N MET A 201 22.11 -6.97 14.16
CA MET A 201 20.90 -6.25 13.77
C MET A 201 19.68 -7.15 13.88
N THR A 202 18.66 -6.70 14.60
CA THR A 202 17.36 -7.37 14.72
C THR A 202 16.30 -6.69 13.86
N ARG A 203 15.27 -7.44 13.46
CA ARG A 203 14.15 -6.93 12.69
C ARG A 203 12.85 -7.59 13.14
N PHE A 204 11.76 -6.83 13.12
CA PHE A 204 10.41 -7.39 13.19
C PHE A 204 10.09 -7.97 11.83
N ILE A 205 10.00 -9.28 11.74
CA ILE A 205 9.75 -9.98 10.48
C ILE A 205 8.29 -10.43 10.47
N MET A 206 7.64 -10.27 9.32
CA MET A 206 6.29 -10.79 9.09
C MET A 206 6.17 -11.34 7.67
N SER A 207 5.26 -12.28 7.48
CA SER A 207 4.90 -12.79 6.16
C SER A 207 4.04 -11.77 5.39
N LEU A 208 3.95 -11.96 4.09
CA LEU A 208 3.07 -11.14 3.27
C LEU A 208 1.58 -11.42 3.55
N GLU A 209 1.26 -12.67 3.96
CA GLU A 209 -0.10 -13.07 4.35
C GLU A 209 -0.53 -12.36 5.64
N GLU A 210 0.29 -12.42 6.70
CA GLU A 210 0.04 -11.68 7.95
C GLU A 210 -0.13 -10.18 7.71
N ALA A 211 0.67 -9.62 6.80
CA ALA A 211 0.55 -8.21 6.45
C ALA A 211 -0.80 -7.90 5.77
N VAL A 212 -1.31 -8.79 4.90
CA VAL A 212 -2.63 -8.65 4.28
C VAL A 212 -3.75 -8.87 5.29
N ASP A 213 -3.59 -9.81 6.22
CA ASP A 213 -4.58 -10.05 7.29
C ASP A 213 -4.74 -8.81 8.19
N LEU A 214 -3.64 -8.08 8.48
CA LEU A 214 -3.73 -6.81 9.20
C LEU A 214 -4.52 -5.75 8.42
N VAL A 215 -4.42 -5.71 7.09
CA VAL A 215 -5.24 -4.82 6.25
C VAL A 215 -6.72 -5.17 6.35
N LEU A 216 -7.06 -6.47 6.25
CA LEU A 216 -8.44 -6.94 6.40
C LEU A 216 -9.00 -6.59 7.77
N PHE A 217 -8.23 -6.87 8.84
CA PHE A 217 -8.59 -6.51 10.20
C PHE A 217 -8.84 -5.01 10.34
N ALA A 218 -8.03 -4.16 9.72
CA ALA A 218 -8.20 -2.71 9.75
C ALA A 218 -9.50 -2.26 9.04
N PHE A 219 -9.85 -2.88 7.92
CA PHE A 219 -11.13 -2.61 7.26
C PHE A 219 -12.33 -3.02 8.10
N GLU A 220 -12.27 -4.18 8.76
CA GLU A 220 -13.38 -4.75 9.51
C GLU A 220 -13.54 -4.13 10.91
N HIS A 221 -12.44 -3.93 11.63
CA HIS A 221 -12.44 -3.60 13.06
C HIS A 221 -11.81 -2.25 13.40
N GLY A 222 -11.01 -1.65 12.51
CA GLY A 222 -10.35 -0.38 12.78
C GLY A 222 -11.35 0.75 13.00
N GLN A 223 -11.02 1.65 13.89
CA GLN A 223 -11.75 2.88 14.14
C GLN A 223 -11.07 4.07 13.48
N ASN A 224 -11.82 5.14 13.28
CA ASN A 224 -11.31 6.32 12.61
C ASN A 224 -10.16 6.97 13.39
N GLY A 225 -9.01 7.09 12.75
CA GLY A 225 -7.77 7.60 13.37
C GLY A 225 -6.84 6.54 13.97
N ASP A 226 -7.22 5.26 13.93
CA ASP A 226 -6.38 4.17 14.44
C ASP A 226 -5.08 3.98 13.67
N ILE A 227 -4.03 3.61 14.40
CA ILE A 227 -2.78 3.09 13.86
C ILE A 227 -2.61 1.66 14.40
N LEU A 228 -2.94 0.68 13.57
CA LEU A 228 -2.91 -0.73 13.95
C LEU A 228 -1.51 -1.32 13.75
N VAL A 229 -1.09 -2.12 14.72
CA VAL A 229 0.21 -2.78 14.76
C VAL A 229 0.01 -4.24 15.15
N GLN A 230 0.66 -5.15 14.44
CA GLN A 230 0.69 -6.56 14.84
C GLN A 230 1.64 -6.72 16.03
N LYS A 231 1.20 -7.49 17.04
CA LYS A 231 2.05 -7.88 18.18
C LYS A 231 2.93 -9.06 17.82
#